data_2dbaa49c230ad0362194ee6bca95ee15
#
_entry.id   2dbaa49c230ad0362194ee6bca95ee15
#
_cell.length_a   1.000
_cell.length_b   1.000
_cell.length_c   1.000
_cell.angle_alpha   90.00
_cell.angle_beta   90.00
_cell.angle_gamma   90.00
#
_symmetry.space_group_name_H-M   'P 1'
#
loop_
_entity.id
_entity.type
_entity.pdbx_description
1 polymer ?
#
loop_
_entity_poly.entity_id
_entity_poly.type
_entity_poly.pdbx_seq_one_letter_code
_entity_poly.pdbx_strand_id
1 'polypeptide(L)'
;MESSPEERRRGELAALAPICPRGTWCRGRLDGADVLFLCGTIGVEFDRWQRRLSLGSAADAYFAQQLGLEAVEKVMDELEAQVRRMVEDEGRRLLPRWSPGYGGRPLALSREILEKLDAAKTVGVSITDSDLLVPSKSVTAVCEIVGGRDVT
;
A
#
# COMPACT_ATOMS: atom_id res chain seq x y z
N MET A 1 14.00 -28.37 -16.43
CA MET A 1 12.83 -28.70 -15.60
C MET A 1 11.60 -27.99 -16.13
N GLU A 2 10.54 -28.71 -16.35
CA GLU A 2 9.33 -28.12 -16.89
C GLU A 2 8.41 -27.61 -15.80
N SER A 3 7.79 -26.47 -16.07
CA SER A 3 6.79 -25.91 -15.16
C SER A 3 5.53 -26.76 -15.16
N SER A 4 4.84 -26.85 -14.02
CA SER A 4 3.55 -27.52 -13.96
C SER A 4 2.50 -26.69 -14.72
N PRO A 5 1.37 -27.30 -15.12
CA PRO A 5 0.27 -26.52 -15.73
C PRO A 5 -0.18 -25.38 -14.85
N GLU A 6 -0.19 -25.58 -13.53
CA GLU A 6 -0.58 -24.54 -12.57
C GLU A 6 0.41 -23.38 -12.57
N GLU A 7 1.70 -23.68 -12.57
CA GLU A 7 2.73 -22.64 -12.62
C GLU A 7 2.65 -21.85 -13.93
N ARG A 8 2.40 -22.53 -15.05
CA ARG A 8 2.24 -21.85 -16.33
C ARG A 8 1.02 -20.92 -16.31
N ARG A 9 -0.09 -21.38 -15.72
CA ARG A 9 -1.30 -20.57 -15.63
C ARG A 9 -1.06 -19.32 -14.78
N ARG A 10 -0.35 -19.46 -13.66
CA ARG A 10 0.01 -18.31 -12.81
C ARG A 10 0.88 -17.31 -13.57
N GLY A 11 1.84 -17.82 -14.34
CA GLY A 11 2.69 -16.97 -15.16
C GLY A 11 1.90 -16.19 -16.20
N GLU A 12 0.93 -16.82 -16.84
CA GLU A 12 0.07 -16.16 -17.80
C GLU A 12 -0.77 -15.07 -17.16
N LEU A 13 -1.36 -15.38 -16.01
CA LEU A 13 -2.18 -14.41 -15.27
C LEU A 13 -1.35 -13.23 -14.79
N ALA A 14 -0.15 -13.48 -14.26
CA ALA A 14 0.73 -12.43 -13.80
C ALA A 14 1.12 -11.49 -14.94
N ALA A 15 1.34 -12.05 -16.12
CA ALA A 15 1.70 -11.24 -17.30
C ALA A 15 0.55 -10.36 -17.78
N LEU A 16 -0.70 -10.76 -17.52
CA LEU A 16 -1.88 -10.01 -17.94
C LEU A 16 -2.42 -9.05 -16.88
N ALA A 17 -1.94 -9.16 -15.66
CA ALA A 17 -2.47 -8.38 -14.55
C ALA A 17 -2.28 -6.88 -14.76
N PRO A 18 -3.37 -6.09 -14.69
CA PRO A 18 -3.27 -4.64 -14.91
C PRO A 18 -2.87 -3.92 -13.63
N ILE A 19 -1.58 -3.94 -13.34
CA ILE A 19 -1.03 -3.30 -12.15
C ILE A 19 -0.54 -1.91 -12.51
N CYS A 20 -1.08 -0.90 -11.82
CA CYS A 20 -0.70 0.50 -12.02
C CYS A 20 -0.25 1.05 -10.67
N PRO A 21 1.05 0.88 -10.31
CA PRO A 21 1.52 1.27 -8.99
C PRO A 21 1.61 2.78 -8.85
N ARG A 22 1.10 3.29 -7.71
CA ARG A 22 1.21 4.70 -7.36
C ARG A 22 1.42 4.80 -5.87
N GLY A 23 2.19 5.78 -5.45
CA GLY A 23 2.40 6.04 -4.03
C GLY A 23 2.56 7.51 -3.76
N THR A 24 2.21 7.91 -2.55
CA THR A 24 2.38 9.29 -2.10
C THR A 24 2.67 9.30 -0.60
N TRP A 25 3.28 10.38 -0.13
CA TRP A 25 3.60 10.54 1.27
C TRP A 25 3.60 12.01 1.64
N CYS A 26 3.42 12.29 2.93
CA CYS A 26 3.61 13.64 3.46
C CYS A 26 4.06 13.54 4.92
N ARG A 27 4.67 14.60 5.39
CA ARG A 27 5.05 14.70 6.80
C ARG A 27 3.89 15.19 7.62
N GLY A 28 3.87 14.80 8.89
CA GLY A 28 2.87 15.30 9.82
C GLY A 28 3.23 14.92 11.24
N ARG A 29 2.23 15.02 12.09
CA ARG A 29 2.36 14.63 13.49
C ARG A 29 1.19 13.75 13.88
N LEU A 30 1.48 12.79 14.72
CA LEU A 30 0.46 11.89 15.25
C LEU A 30 0.80 11.62 16.72
N ASP A 31 -0.13 11.95 17.60
CA ASP A 31 0.05 11.77 19.04
C ASP A 31 1.35 12.39 19.55
N GLY A 32 1.71 13.54 19.02
CA GLY A 32 2.90 14.27 19.44
C GLY A 32 4.20 13.82 18.79
N ALA A 33 4.18 12.80 17.95
CA ALA A 33 5.37 12.32 17.28
C ALA A 33 5.42 12.81 15.83
N ASP A 34 6.64 13.06 15.34
CA ASP A 34 6.84 13.37 13.94
C ASP A 34 6.68 12.08 13.14
N VAL A 35 5.88 12.13 12.09
CA VAL A 35 5.60 10.93 11.29
C VAL A 35 5.60 11.26 9.81
N LEU A 36 5.68 10.19 9.01
CA LEU A 36 5.34 10.22 7.60
C LEU A 36 4.06 9.42 7.40
N PHE A 37 3.11 10.01 6.67
CA PHE A 37 1.91 9.32 6.24
C PHE A 37 2.15 8.83 4.82
N LEU A 38 1.79 7.58 4.55
CA LEU A 38 2.02 6.95 3.25
C LEU A 38 0.74 6.32 2.73
N CYS A 39 0.59 6.33 1.41
CA CYS A 39 -0.49 5.59 0.75
C CYS A 39 0.03 5.04 -0.56
N GLY A 40 -0.23 3.76 -0.80
CA GLY A 40 0.11 3.10 -2.05
C GLY A 40 -1.07 2.33 -2.59
N THR A 41 -1.10 2.13 -3.90
CA THR A 41 -2.17 1.43 -4.59
C THR A 41 -1.65 0.80 -5.87
N ILE A 42 -2.37 -0.19 -6.39
CA ILE A 42 -2.07 -0.75 -7.71
C ILE A 42 -3.16 -0.46 -8.73
N GLY A 43 -4.12 0.40 -8.38
CA GLY A 43 -5.10 0.90 -9.32
C GLY A 43 -6.39 0.10 -9.39
N VAL A 44 -7.43 0.73 -9.96
CA VAL A 44 -8.79 0.18 -10.00
C VAL A 44 -8.96 -0.88 -11.09
N GLU A 45 -8.11 -0.86 -12.11
CA GLU A 45 -8.22 -1.86 -13.18
C GLU A 45 -7.92 -3.27 -12.68
N PHE A 46 -7.06 -3.37 -11.67
CA PHE A 46 -6.79 -4.66 -11.03
C PHE A 46 -8.06 -5.21 -10.38
N ASP A 47 -8.86 -4.36 -9.72
CA ASP A 47 -10.11 -4.78 -9.09
C ASP A 47 -11.08 -5.34 -10.13
N ARG A 48 -11.18 -4.69 -11.28
CA ARG A 48 -12.04 -5.14 -12.37
C ARG A 48 -11.58 -6.47 -12.94
N TRP A 49 -10.29 -6.61 -13.15
CA TRP A 49 -9.69 -7.84 -13.67
C TRP A 49 -9.91 -8.99 -12.70
N GLN A 50 -9.67 -8.76 -11.41
CA GLN A 50 -9.88 -9.78 -10.40
C GLN A 50 -11.35 -10.23 -10.34
N ARG A 51 -12.26 -9.28 -10.47
CA ARG A 51 -13.69 -9.58 -10.48
C ARG A 51 -14.06 -10.46 -11.67
N ARG A 52 -13.50 -10.17 -12.84
CA ARG A 52 -13.75 -11.00 -14.03
C ARG A 52 -13.26 -12.43 -13.81
N LEU A 53 -12.09 -12.58 -13.22
CA LEU A 53 -11.54 -13.91 -12.94
C LEU A 53 -12.41 -14.69 -11.95
N SER A 54 -13.03 -14.00 -11.01
CA SER A 54 -13.86 -14.65 -10.01
C SER A 54 -15.15 -15.24 -10.58
N LEU A 55 -15.54 -14.83 -11.78
CA LEU A 55 -16.71 -15.39 -12.45
C LEU A 55 -16.38 -16.71 -13.16
N GLY A 56 -15.12 -17.05 -13.30
CA GLY A 56 -14.69 -18.25 -14.00
C GLY A 56 -14.12 -19.30 -13.05
N SER A 57 -12.88 -19.16 -12.68
CA SER A 57 -12.16 -20.16 -11.91
C SER A 57 -11.84 -19.67 -10.50
N ALA A 58 -12.21 -20.46 -9.49
CA ALA A 58 -11.88 -20.13 -8.10
C ALA A 58 -10.36 -20.10 -7.88
N ALA A 59 -9.62 -20.99 -8.56
CA ALA A 59 -8.17 -21.02 -8.46
C ALA A 59 -7.54 -19.74 -9.03
N ASP A 60 -8.04 -19.27 -10.17
CA ASP A 60 -7.56 -18.03 -10.78
C ASP A 60 -7.87 -16.84 -9.89
N ALA A 61 -9.07 -16.78 -9.30
CA ALA A 61 -9.45 -15.70 -8.40
C ALA A 61 -8.57 -15.68 -7.17
N TYR A 62 -8.26 -16.84 -6.60
CA TYR A 62 -7.38 -16.95 -5.45
C TYR A 62 -5.98 -16.45 -5.80
N PHE A 63 -5.45 -16.89 -6.94
CA PHE A 63 -4.12 -16.44 -7.36
C PHE A 63 -4.09 -14.93 -7.58
N ALA A 64 -5.14 -14.38 -8.20
CA ALA A 64 -5.22 -12.92 -8.42
C ALA A 64 -5.20 -12.16 -7.10
N GLN A 65 -5.89 -12.67 -6.07
CA GLN A 65 -5.89 -12.06 -4.76
C GLN A 65 -4.48 -12.02 -4.17
N GLN A 66 -3.75 -13.12 -4.24
CA GLN A 66 -2.37 -13.19 -3.74
C GLN A 66 -1.45 -12.27 -4.52
N LEU A 67 -1.59 -12.26 -5.84
CA LEU A 67 -0.78 -11.41 -6.70
C LEU A 67 -0.99 -9.93 -6.36
N GLY A 68 -2.23 -9.53 -6.14
CA GLY A 68 -2.54 -8.15 -5.81
C GLY A 68 -1.97 -7.72 -4.46
N LEU A 69 -2.06 -8.60 -3.47
CA LEU A 69 -1.50 -8.32 -2.16
C LEU A 69 0.02 -8.16 -2.22
N GLU A 70 0.69 -9.03 -2.94
CA GLU A 70 2.14 -8.93 -3.12
C GLU A 70 2.51 -7.66 -3.88
N ALA A 71 1.75 -7.32 -4.89
CA ALA A 71 2.04 -6.13 -5.70
C ALA A 71 1.92 -4.84 -4.89
N VAL A 72 0.87 -4.69 -4.07
CA VAL A 72 0.71 -3.48 -3.28
C VAL A 72 1.73 -3.41 -2.15
N GLU A 73 2.12 -4.56 -1.58
CA GLU A 73 3.18 -4.57 -0.58
C GLU A 73 4.50 -4.12 -1.18
N LYS A 74 4.77 -4.51 -2.42
CA LYS A 74 5.98 -4.05 -3.11
C LYS A 74 5.97 -2.54 -3.31
N VAL A 75 4.82 -1.97 -3.65
CA VAL A 75 4.67 -0.51 -3.76
C VAL A 75 5.02 0.15 -2.43
N MET A 76 4.49 -0.39 -1.33
CA MET A 76 4.75 0.16 -0.01
C MET A 76 6.20 0.00 0.40
N ASP A 77 6.83 -1.14 0.10
CA ASP A 77 8.25 -1.35 0.41
C ASP A 77 9.12 -0.34 -0.32
N GLU A 78 8.86 -0.10 -1.59
CA GLU A 78 9.62 0.87 -2.37
C GLU A 78 9.42 2.29 -1.86
N LEU A 79 8.18 2.63 -1.50
CA LEU A 79 7.86 3.95 -0.96
C LEU A 79 8.55 4.16 0.39
N GLU A 80 8.49 3.15 1.26
CA GLU A 80 9.15 3.22 2.56
C GLU A 80 10.67 3.37 2.41
N ALA A 81 11.27 2.63 1.48
CA ALA A 81 12.71 2.73 1.22
C ALA A 81 13.09 4.15 0.75
N GLN A 82 12.25 4.73 -0.09
CA GLN A 82 12.49 6.08 -0.60
C GLN A 82 12.47 7.12 0.52
N VAL A 83 11.43 7.09 1.35
CA VAL A 83 11.32 8.08 2.43
C VAL A 83 12.33 7.83 3.54
N ARG A 84 12.76 6.58 3.73
CA ARG A 84 13.81 6.25 4.69
C ARG A 84 15.14 6.90 4.31
N ARG A 85 15.50 6.83 3.03
CA ARG A 85 16.72 7.48 2.55
C ARG A 85 16.68 8.99 2.79
N MET A 86 15.51 9.59 2.54
CA MET A 86 15.34 11.03 2.77
C MET A 86 15.52 11.39 4.24
N VAL A 87 14.91 10.63 5.13
CA VAL A 87 14.99 10.87 6.58
C VAL A 87 16.42 10.66 7.10
N GLU A 88 17.10 9.62 6.60
CA GLU A 88 18.49 9.35 7.00
C GLU A 88 19.44 10.43 6.51
N ASP A 89 19.19 10.99 5.33
CA ASP A 89 19.97 12.11 4.82
C ASP A 89 19.83 13.35 5.69
N GLU A 90 18.75 13.45 6.45
CA GLU A 90 18.53 14.51 7.41
C GLU A 90 19.13 14.23 8.79
N GLY A 91 19.82 13.11 8.93
CA GLY A 91 20.43 12.71 10.19
C GLY A 91 19.46 12.10 11.19
N ARG A 92 18.31 11.64 10.73
CA ARG A 92 17.29 11.01 11.57
C ARG A 92 17.06 9.57 11.14
N ARG A 93 16.19 8.86 11.84
CA ARG A 93 15.87 7.46 11.51
C ARG A 93 14.37 7.30 11.35
N LEU A 94 13.99 6.42 10.43
CA LEU A 94 12.60 6.06 10.20
C LEU A 94 12.33 4.69 10.81
N LEU A 95 11.34 4.60 11.68
CA LEU A 95 10.89 3.31 12.22
C LEU A 95 10.07 2.58 11.16
N PRO A 96 9.95 1.24 11.28
CA PRO A 96 9.16 0.48 10.32
C PRO A 96 7.73 0.95 10.25
N ARG A 97 7.14 0.87 9.06
CA ARG A 97 5.75 1.29 8.87
C ARG A 97 4.77 0.39 9.61
N TRP A 98 3.67 0.99 10.01
CA TRP A 98 2.53 0.24 10.51
C TRP A 98 1.27 0.79 9.81
N SER A 99 0.23 -0.03 9.76
CA SER A 99 -1.01 0.35 9.08
C SER A 99 -2.19 0.34 10.04
N PRO A 100 -3.17 1.25 9.83
CA PRO A 100 -4.41 1.22 10.60
C PRO A 100 -5.11 -0.13 10.49
N GLY A 101 -5.77 -0.55 11.59
CA GLY A 101 -6.46 -1.82 11.64
C GLY A 101 -5.61 -2.97 12.18
N TYR A 102 -4.33 -2.73 12.42
CA TYR A 102 -3.43 -3.74 12.98
C TYR A 102 -2.86 -3.26 14.30
N GLY A 103 -2.53 -4.20 15.18
CA GLY A 103 -1.87 -3.86 16.44
C GLY A 103 -2.69 -2.95 17.34
N GLY A 104 -4.01 -3.06 17.31
CA GLY A 104 -4.89 -2.26 18.16
C GLY A 104 -5.12 -0.84 17.64
N ARG A 105 -4.61 -0.49 16.48
CA ARG A 105 -4.80 0.84 15.91
C ARG A 105 -6.11 0.91 15.14
N PRO A 106 -6.87 2.02 15.29
CA PRO A 106 -8.19 2.11 14.64
C PRO A 106 -8.09 2.10 13.12
N LEU A 107 -8.94 1.30 12.48
CA LEU A 107 -9.03 1.28 11.03
C LEU A 107 -9.46 2.65 10.49
N ALA A 108 -10.30 3.37 11.24
CA ALA A 108 -10.78 4.69 10.86
C ALA A 108 -9.65 5.73 10.70
N LEU A 109 -8.47 5.47 11.24
CA LEU A 109 -7.32 6.36 11.07
C LEU A 109 -6.95 6.50 9.60
N SER A 110 -7.26 5.50 8.76
CA SER A 110 -7.04 5.59 7.32
C SER A 110 -7.70 6.81 6.70
N ARG A 111 -8.87 7.19 7.21
CA ARG A 111 -9.59 8.36 6.69
C ARG A 111 -8.79 9.64 6.89
N GLU A 112 -8.23 9.81 8.09
CA GLU A 112 -7.37 10.97 8.36
C GLU A 112 -6.13 10.97 7.48
N ILE A 113 -5.52 9.80 7.30
CA ILE A 113 -4.31 9.68 6.48
C ILE A 113 -4.62 10.09 5.04
N LEU A 114 -5.73 9.59 4.49
CA LEU A 114 -6.12 9.91 3.12
C LEU A 114 -6.40 11.40 2.94
N GLU A 115 -6.99 12.04 3.94
CA GLU A 115 -7.24 13.48 3.89
C GLU A 115 -5.93 14.26 3.90
N LYS A 116 -5.00 13.92 4.78
CA LYS A 116 -3.71 14.59 4.85
C LYS A 116 -2.91 14.46 3.57
N LEU A 117 -3.04 13.33 2.89
CA LEU A 117 -2.35 13.06 1.63
C LEU A 117 -3.08 13.60 0.41
N ASP A 118 -4.33 14.04 0.57
CA ASP A 118 -5.20 14.35 -0.56
C ASP A 118 -5.20 13.17 -1.54
N ALA A 119 -5.38 11.97 -1.00
CA ALA A 119 -5.11 10.73 -1.71
C ALA A 119 -6.03 10.50 -2.90
N ALA A 120 -7.27 10.98 -2.84
CA ALA A 120 -8.19 10.87 -3.97
C ALA A 120 -7.61 11.55 -5.20
N LYS A 121 -6.95 12.68 -5.00
CA LYS A 121 -6.36 13.49 -6.07
C LYS A 121 -4.97 13.01 -6.45
N THR A 122 -4.15 12.65 -5.47
CA THR A 122 -2.74 12.32 -5.74
C THR A 122 -2.55 10.91 -6.26
N VAL A 123 -3.29 9.93 -5.74
CA VAL A 123 -3.12 8.52 -6.13
C VAL A 123 -4.43 7.81 -6.47
N GLY A 124 -5.55 8.51 -6.43
CA GLY A 124 -6.85 7.91 -6.79
C GLY A 124 -7.40 6.96 -5.75
N VAL A 125 -7.06 7.16 -4.48
CA VAL A 125 -7.52 6.29 -3.40
C VAL A 125 -8.55 7.02 -2.54
N SER A 126 -9.68 6.37 -2.31
CA SER A 126 -10.73 6.87 -1.45
C SER A 126 -11.10 5.81 -0.41
N ILE A 127 -12.05 6.14 0.47
CA ILE A 127 -12.45 5.23 1.53
C ILE A 127 -13.99 5.23 1.61
N THR A 128 -14.56 4.04 1.82
CA THR A 128 -16.00 3.89 1.95
C THR A 128 -16.44 4.24 3.37
N ASP A 129 -17.77 4.33 3.57
CA ASP A 129 -18.34 4.57 4.90
C ASP A 129 -17.99 3.45 5.88
N SER A 130 -17.64 2.26 5.37
CA SER A 130 -17.24 1.11 6.18
C SER A 130 -15.73 1.04 6.40
N ASP A 131 -15.01 2.12 6.09
CA ASP A 131 -13.56 2.22 6.24
C ASP A 131 -12.76 1.26 5.34
N LEU A 132 -13.33 0.91 4.18
CA LEU A 132 -12.62 0.10 3.18
C LEU A 132 -12.01 0.99 2.12
N LEU A 133 -10.78 0.71 1.75
CA LEU A 133 -10.08 1.49 0.72
C LEU A 133 -10.54 1.08 -0.68
N VAL A 134 -10.60 2.07 -1.59
CA VAL A 134 -10.92 1.87 -3.00
C VAL A 134 -9.88 2.61 -3.82
N PRO A 135 -9.12 1.98 -4.71
CA PRO A 135 -9.16 0.55 -5.11
C PRO A 135 -8.84 -0.39 -3.95
N SER A 136 -9.28 -1.66 -4.05
CA SER A 136 -9.16 -2.59 -2.93
C SER A 136 -7.71 -2.92 -2.57
N LYS A 137 -6.82 -2.95 -3.54
CA LYS A 137 -5.39 -3.18 -3.29
C LYS A 137 -4.69 -1.84 -3.08
N SER A 138 -5.05 -1.20 -1.97
CA SER A 138 -4.48 0.07 -1.52
C SER A 138 -4.13 -0.07 -0.05
N VAL A 139 -3.08 0.62 0.39
CA VAL A 139 -2.60 0.55 1.76
C VAL A 139 -2.26 1.95 2.25
N THR A 140 -2.71 2.28 3.45
CA THR A 140 -2.26 3.46 4.17
C THR A 140 -1.29 3.02 5.26
N ALA A 141 -0.33 3.85 5.59
CA ALA A 141 0.66 3.51 6.61
C ALA A 141 1.21 4.76 7.28
N VAL A 142 1.82 4.54 8.43
CA VAL A 142 2.49 5.58 9.20
C VAL A 142 3.88 5.08 9.57
N CYS A 143 4.87 5.95 9.45
CA CYS A 143 6.23 5.68 9.91
C CYS A 143 6.65 6.80 10.86
N GLU A 144 7.09 6.46 12.07
CA GLU A 144 7.61 7.46 12.99
C GLU A 144 9.03 7.86 12.60
N ILE A 145 9.32 9.14 12.76
CA ILE A 145 10.65 9.70 12.55
C ILE A 145 11.26 9.93 13.92
N VAL A 146 12.41 9.32 14.19
CA VAL A 146 13.06 9.42 15.51
C VAL A 146 14.51 9.89 15.39
N GLY A 147 15.06 10.26 16.53
CA GLY A 147 16.42 10.75 16.61
C GLY A 147 16.50 12.15 16.05
N GLY A 148 17.71 12.56 15.81
CA GLY A 148 17.80 13.74 15.18
C GLY A 148 18.56 14.71 15.79
N ARG A 149 18.44 15.84 15.43
CA ARG A 149 19.20 16.74 15.55
C ARG A 149 19.10 17.38 16.79
N ASP A 150 18.98 17.41 17.40
CA ASP A 150 18.99 17.99 18.44
C ASP A 150 19.86 18.39 19.00
N VAL A 151 20.24 18.55 19.03
CA VAL A 151 20.93 18.78 19.43
C VAL A 151 21.52 19.48 20.07
N THR A 152 21.58 19.72 20.45
CA THR A 152 22.18 20.36 21.09
C THR A 152 22.52 20.67 21.70
#